data_82b1e66d2b1a012a66815efe88ab987e
#
_entry.id   82b1e66d2b1a012a66815efe88ab987e
#
_cell.length_a   1.000
_cell.length_b   1.000
_cell.length_c   1.000
_cell.angle_alpha   90.00
_cell.angle_beta   90.00
_cell.angle_gamma   90.00
#
_symmetry.space_group_name_H-M   'P 1'
#
loop_
_entity.id
_entity.type
_entity.pdbx_description
1 polymer ?
#
loop_
_entity_poly.entity_id
_entity_poly.type
_entity_poly.pdbx_seq_one_letter_code
_entity_poly.pdbx_strand_id
1 'polypeptide(L)'
;MYRANYVPAAKDPMVYLVSHTWANRFEKGRRRATIEAYSNCDSVLLYNDLTNEKATFLGRKKNNGTGTHFMWENRDIRYNVLRAVGYYKGKPVAEDLILLNGLEQAPNFELLYQDDKKILKGEAGYNYLYRLNCGGDDYTDSFGQLWLQDNTNYSRSWAENFKDLNPYLASQRTTNDPIHGTRDWTLFQHFRFGRHQLEYRFPVADGTYRIELYFTEPWHGTGGSASTDCEGLRIFDVAVNDSVVLDDLDIWAESGHDGVCKKIVYTTAVSYTHLTLPTN
;
A
#
# COMPACT_ATOMS: atom_id res chain seq x y z
N MET A 1 -15.09 -8.62 10.03
CA MET A 1 -16.23 -8.91 10.94
C MET A 1 -16.41 -10.41 11.19
N TYR A 2 -16.64 -11.26 10.18
CA TYR A 2 -16.82 -12.71 10.40
C TYR A 2 -15.65 -13.36 11.15
N ARG A 3 -14.42 -13.13 10.72
CA ARG A 3 -13.20 -13.67 11.34
C ARG A 3 -13.10 -13.29 12.83
N ALA A 4 -13.39 -12.04 13.17
CA ALA A 4 -13.37 -11.57 14.57
C ALA A 4 -14.36 -12.30 15.49
N ASN A 5 -15.48 -12.78 14.94
CA ASN A 5 -16.55 -13.39 15.72
C ASN A 5 -16.51 -14.92 15.75
N TYR A 6 -15.98 -15.56 14.71
CA TYR A 6 -16.14 -17.00 14.52
C TYR A 6 -14.82 -17.79 14.46
N VAL A 7 -13.68 -17.12 14.30
CA VAL A 7 -12.38 -17.79 14.31
C VAL A 7 -11.72 -17.63 15.69
N PRO A 8 -11.34 -18.73 16.36
CA PRO A 8 -10.67 -18.62 17.65
C PRO A 8 -9.30 -17.94 17.53
N ALA A 9 -8.98 -17.02 18.45
CA ALA A 9 -7.68 -16.34 18.50
C ALA A 9 -6.48 -17.29 18.63
N ALA A 10 -6.71 -18.49 19.19
CA ALA A 10 -5.67 -19.51 19.27
C ALA A 10 -5.24 -20.06 17.91
N LYS A 11 -6.15 -20.01 16.92
CA LYS A 11 -5.91 -20.53 15.57
C LYS A 11 -5.43 -19.42 14.63
N ASP A 12 -6.08 -18.27 14.68
CA ASP A 12 -5.84 -17.17 13.75
C ASP A 12 -6.21 -15.85 14.46
N PRO A 13 -5.30 -15.28 15.27
CA PRO A 13 -5.53 -14.04 15.97
C PRO A 13 -5.65 -12.87 14.98
N MET A 14 -6.54 -11.92 15.27
CA MET A 14 -6.70 -10.73 14.45
C MET A 14 -7.08 -9.50 15.26
N VAL A 15 -6.64 -8.35 14.79
CA VAL A 15 -7.15 -7.01 15.11
C VAL A 15 -7.35 -6.28 13.79
N TYR A 16 -8.38 -5.44 13.71
CA TYR A 16 -8.64 -4.57 12.57
C TYR A 16 -9.23 -3.25 13.06
N LEU A 17 -8.54 -2.16 12.83
CA LEU A 17 -9.00 -0.81 13.09
C LEU A 17 -10.01 -0.36 12.03
N VAL A 18 -11.16 0.11 12.44
CA VAL A 18 -12.22 0.59 11.53
C VAL A 18 -12.01 2.07 11.23
N SER A 19 -11.77 2.45 10.00
CA SER A 19 -11.39 1.69 8.82
C SER A 19 -10.16 2.34 8.18
N HIS A 20 -9.37 1.55 7.47
CA HIS A 20 -8.19 1.98 6.70
C HIS A 20 -8.53 2.98 5.59
N THR A 21 -9.74 2.90 5.04
CA THR A 21 -10.21 3.80 3.99
C THR A 21 -10.62 5.19 4.46
N TRP A 22 -10.56 5.46 5.76
CA TRP A 22 -10.99 6.74 6.33
C TRP A 22 -9.84 7.50 7.03
N ALA A 23 -8.77 7.75 6.29
CA ALA A 23 -7.59 8.49 6.78
C ALA A 23 -7.90 9.97 7.10
N ASN A 24 -8.87 10.57 6.41
CA ASN A 24 -9.22 12.00 6.53
C ASN A 24 -10.25 12.31 7.62
N ARG A 25 -10.47 11.41 8.60
CA ARG A 25 -11.48 11.58 9.65
C ARG A 25 -11.22 12.73 10.61
N PHE A 26 -10.02 13.27 10.64
CA PHE A 26 -9.60 14.38 11.50
C PHE A 26 -9.36 15.70 10.78
N GLU A 27 -9.85 15.83 9.55
CA GLU A 27 -9.81 17.10 8.83
C GLU A 27 -10.51 18.21 9.63
N LYS A 28 -10.01 19.45 9.50
CA LYS A 28 -10.51 20.66 10.18
C LYS A 28 -10.22 20.72 11.70
N GLY A 29 -9.15 20.09 12.18
CA GLY A 29 -8.68 20.23 13.55
C GLY A 29 -9.51 19.53 14.62
N ARG A 30 -10.42 18.66 14.26
CA ARG A 30 -11.11 17.78 15.21
C ARG A 30 -10.12 16.70 15.66
N ARG A 31 -9.79 16.70 16.97
CA ARG A 31 -8.89 15.70 17.57
C ARG A 31 -9.66 14.59 18.31
N ARG A 32 -10.93 14.81 18.66
CA ARG A 32 -11.71 13.84 19.43
C ARG A 32 -12.55 12.96 18.52
N ALA A 33 -12.40 11.66 18.70
CA ALA A 33 -13.14 10.65 17.95
C ALA A 33 -13.44 9.42 18.81
N THR A 34 -14.41 8.64 18.34
CA THR A 34 -14.59 7.26 18.75
C THR A 34 -13.80 6.39 17.78
N ILE A 35 -12.89 5.57 18.33
CA ILE A 35 -12.12 4.60 17.58
C ILE A 35 -12.71 3.23 17.82
N GLU A 36 -12.92 2.49 16.76
CA GLU A 36 -13.48 1.15 16.77
C GLU A 36 -12.47 0.14 16.22
N ALA A 37 -12.43 -1.04 16.81
CA ALA A 37 -11.68 -2.17 16.29
C ALA A 37 -12.48 -3.46 16.36
N TYR A 38 -12.28 -4.35 15.39
CA TYR A 38 -12.74 -5.74 15.43
C TYR A 38 -11.57 -6.64 15.81
N SER A 39 -11.82 -7.59 16.72
CA SER A 39 -10.79 -8.54 17.13
C SER A 39 -11.43 -9.79 17.73
N ASN A 40 -10.73 -10.92 17.60
CA ASN A 40 -11.04 -12.16 18.32
C ASN A 40 -10.13 -12.36 19.56
N CYS A 41 -9.24 -11.42 19.84
CA CYS A 41 -8.33 -11.47 20.98
C CYS A 41 -9.05 -11.24 22.32
N ASP A 42 -8.44 -11.67 23.46
CA ASP A 42 -8.99 -11.49 24.80
C ASP A 42 -9.11 -10.00 25.18
N SER A 43 -8.20 -9.21 24.66
CA SER A 43 -8.20 -7.75 24.84
C SER A 43 -7.42 -7.06 23.74
N VAL A 44 -7.76 -5.78 23.51
CA VAL A 44 -7.07 -4.90 22.58
C VAL A 44 -6.60 -3.65 23.32
N LEU A 45 -5.35 -3.28 23.10
CA LEU A 45 -4.72 -2.05 23.56
C LEU A 45 -4.61 -1.09 22.39
N LEU A 46 -4.99 0.16 22.59
CA LEU A 46 -4.92 1.21 21.57
C LEU A 46 -3.84 2.23 21.94
N TYR A 47 -3.01 2.58 20.96
CA TYR A 47 -1.95 3.58 21.07
C TYR A 47 -2.07 4.62 19.95
N ASN A 48 -1.62 5.84 20.24
CA ASN A 48 -1.52 6.91 19.26
C ASN A 48 -0.04 7.14 18.86
N ASP A 49 0.66 6.04 18.63
CA ASP A 49 2.06 5.97 18.20
C ASP A 49 2.43 4.51 17.91
N LEU A 50 3.65 4.29 17.43
CA LEU A 50 4.19 2.97 17.08
C LEU A 50 4.74 2.19 18.28
N THR A 51 4.95 2.84 19.41
CA THR A 51 5.50 2.23 20.62
C THR A 51 4.44 2.00 21.69
N ASN A 52 4.80 1.24 22.72
CA ASN A 52 3.94 0.96 23.87
C ASN A 52 4.09 2.00 25.00
N GLU A 53 4.51 3.21 24.67
CA GLU A 53 4.73 4.25 25.67
C GLU A 53 3.42 4.68 26.33
N LYS A 54 3.50 4.94 27.65
CA LYS A 54 2.35 5.37 28.46
C LYS A 54 1.78 6.71 27.98
N ALA A 55 2.64 7.59 27.46
CA ALA A 55 2.24 8.93 27.00
C ALA A 55 1.26 8.89 25.81
N THR A 56 1.37 7.84 24.97
CA THR A 56 0.55 7.66 23.75
C THR A 56 -0.53 6.58 23.91
N PHE A 57 -0.63 5.97 25.08
CA PHE A 57 -1.62 4.93 25.38
C PHE A 57 -3.03 5.48 25.52
N LEU A 58 -3.94 5.05 24.67
CA LEU A 58 -5.33 5.50 24.64
C LEU A 58 -6.29 4.60 25.45
N GLY A 59 -5.85 3.42 25.83
CA GLY A 59 -6.62 2.54 26.71
C GLY A 59 -6.69 1.09 26.25
N ARG A 60 -7.11 0.23 27.18
CA ARG A 60 -7.35 -1.20 26.97
C ARG A 60 -8.84 -1.52 27.02
N LYS A 61 -9.29 -2.39 26.14
CA LYS A 61 -10.62 -2.97 26.14
C LYS A 61 -10.55 -4.49 26.19
N LYS A 62 -11.50 -5.13 26.88
CA LYS A 62 -11.60 -6.59 26.98
C LYS A 62 -12.68 -7.09 26.04
N ASN A 63 -12.51 -8.30 25.57
CA ASN A 63 -13.54 -9.04 24.84
C ASN A 63 -14.66 -9.45 25.80
N ASN A 64 -15.90 -9.14 25.46
CA ASN A 64 -17.09 -9.45 26.24
C ASN A 64 -17.95 -10.53 25.56
N GLY A 65 -17.36 -11.31 24.68
CA GLY A 65 -18.04 -12.39 23.95
C GLY A 65 -18.21 -12.10 22.46
N THR A 66 -18.90 -12.99 21.78
CA THR A 66 -19.14 -12.88 20.33
C THR A 66 -19.86 -11.57 19.99
N GLY A 67 -19.39 -10.91 18.94
CA GLY A 67 -19.92 -9.62 18.48
C GLY A 67 -19.39 -8.42 19.27
N THR A 68 -18.38 -8.61 20.12
CA THR A 68 -17.75 -7.50 20.82
C THR A 68 -17.09 -6.55 19.83
N HIS A 69 -17.52 -5.30 19.86
CA HIS A 69 -16.85 -4.17 19.24
C HIS A 69 -15.98 -3.50 20.30
N PHE A 70 -14.70 -3.36 20.00
CA PHE A 70 -13.77 -2.68 20.89
C PHE A 70 -13.84 -1.19 20.59
N MET A 71 -14.49 -0.40 21.47
CA MET A 71 -14.72 1.03 21.24
C MET A 71 -13.99 1.88 22.28
N TRP A 72 -13.27 2.88 21.81
CA TRP A 72 -12.66 3.94 22.62
C TRP A 72 -13.36 5.26 22.31
N GLU A 73 -14.37 5.56 23.10
CA GLU A 73 -15.20 6.75 22.92
C GLU A 73 -14.46 8.03 23.31
N ASN A 74 -14.70 9.10 22.54
CA ASN A 74 -14.25 10.47 22.81
C ASN A 74 -12.76 10.59 23.16
N ARG A 75 -11.90 9.86 22.45
CA ARG A 75 -10.44 9.93 22.64
C ARG A 75 -9.86 11.15 21.94
N ASP A 76 -8.89 11.78 22.59
CA ASP A 76 -8.09 12.85 21.99
C ASP A 76 -6.96 12.20 21.20
N ILE A 77 -7.02 12.35 19.87
CA ILE A 77 -6.06 11.77 18.93
C ILE A 77 -5.16 12.89 18.44
N ARG A 78 -3.94 12.90 18.92
CA ARG A 78 -2.97 13.95 18.63
C ARG A 78 -2.14 13.66 17.39
N TYR A 79 -1.69 12.40 17.27
CA TYR A 79 -0.72 12.01 16.27
C TYR A 79 -1.35 11.21 15.12
N ASN A 80 -0.67 11.24 13.98
CA ASN A 80 -1.12 10.65 12.72
C ASN A 80 -1.07 9.12 12.65
N VAL A 81 -0.75 8.44 13.76
CA VAL A 81 -0.71 6.99 13.85
C VAL A 81 -1.73 6.50 14.88
N LEU A 82 -2.58 5.56 14.52
CA LEU A 82 -3.33 4.72 15.45
C LEU A 82 -2.84 3.28 15.29
N ARG A 83 -2.50 2.66 16.42
CA ARG A 83 -2.02 1.29 16.47
C ARG A 83 -2.81 0.50 17.51
N ALA A 84 -3.37 -0.62 17.11
CA ALA A 84 -4.12 -1.52 17.98
C ALA A 84 -3.37 -2.84 18.14
N VAL A 85 -3.14 -3.27 19.37
CA VAL A 85 -2.43 -4.52 19.69
C VAL A 85 -3.38 -5.48 20.39
N GLY A 86 -3.62 -6.62 19.77
CA GLY A 86 -4.44 -7.71 20.31
C GLY A 86 -3.64 -8.66 21.19
N TYR A 87 -4.20 -8.96 22.35
CA TYR A 87 -3.59 -9.88 23.34
C TYR A 87 -4.43 -11.15 23.50
N TYR A 88 -3.78 -12.30 23.46
CA TYR A 88 -4.36 -13.59 23.78
C TYR A 88 -3.53 -14.27 24.87
N LYS A 89 -4.17 -14.69 25.98
CA LYS A 89 -3.50 -15.27 27.14
C LYS A 89 -2.32 -14.45 27.67
N GLY A 90 -2.50 -13.12 27.65
CA GLY A 90 -1.50 -12.16 28.13
C GLY A 90 -0.31 -11.88 27.20
N LYS A 91 -0.28 -12.47 26.00
CA LYS A 91 0.76 -12.20 25.00
C LYS A 91 0.20 -11.38 23.84
N PRO A 92 0.99 -10.45 23.26
CA PRO A 92 0.61 -9.79 22.01
C PRO A 92 0.66 -10.82 20.87
N VAL A 93 -0.41 -10.90 20.09
CA VAL A 93 -0.55 -11.94 19.04
C VAL A 93 -1.04 -11.36 17.70
N ALA A 94 -1.55 -10.14 17.70
CA ALA A 94 -2.05 -9.48 16.52
C ALA A 94 -1.86 -7.97 16.64
N GLU A 95 -1.66 -7.30 15.52
CA GLU A 95 -1.47 -5.86 15.47
C GLU A 95 -2.14 -5.30 14.20
N ASP A 96 -2.64 -4.08 14.31
CA ASP A 96 -3.14 -3.33 13.16
C ASP A 96 -2.81 -1.86 13.32
N LEU A 97 -2.55 -1.20 12.20
CA LEU A 97 -2.08 0.17 12.18
C LEU A 97 -2.77 0.93 11.03
N ILE A 98 -3.22 2.14 11.34
CA ILE A 98 -3.71 3.09 10.33
C ILE A 98 -3.02 4.42 10.45
N LEU A 99 -2.83 5.06 9.29
CA LEU A 99 -2.35 6.42 9.21
C LEU A 99 -3.51 7.40 9.06
N LEU A 100 -3.36 8.56 9.65
CA LEU A 100 -4.38 9.61 9.70
C LEU A 100 -3.82 10.90 9.12
N ASN A 101 -4.59 11.51 8.22
CA ASN A 101 -4.24 12.81 7.66
C ASN A 101 -4.67 13.95 8.59
N GLY A 102 -3.99 15.10 8.48
CA GLY A 102 -4.36 16.32 9.19
C GLY A 102 -3.96 16.37 10.67
N LEU A 103 -3.13 15.44 11.14
CA LEU A 103 -2.61 15.39 12.51
C LEU A 103 -1.08 15.56 12.55
N GLU A 104 -0.56 15.84 13.75
CA GLU A 104 0.89 15.89 13.97
C GLU A 104 1.52 14.52 13.73
N GLN A 105 2.73 14.50 13.18
CA GLN A 105 3.48 13.26 13.02
C GLN A 105 3.76 12.60 14.37
N ALA A 106 3.58 11.29 14.44
CA ALA A 106 3.85 10.53 15.67
C ALA A 106 5.33 10.61 16.07
N PRO A 107 5.65 10.65 17.39
CA PRO A 107 7.03 10.77 17.85
C PRO A 107 7.98 9.71 17.32
N ASN A 108 7.48 8.49 17.15
CA ASN A 108 8.26 7.35 16.69
C ASN A 108 7.98 6.97 15.22
N PHE A 109 7.45 7.90 14.42
CA PHE A 109 7.02 7.65 13.04
C PHE A 109 8.14 7.09 12.15
N GLU A 110 9.38 7.48 12.37
CA GLU A 110 10.55 6.99 11.62
C GLU A 110 10.77 5.47 11.75
N LEU A 111 10.17 4.82 12.74
CA LEU A 111 10.20 3.35 12.85
C LEU A 111 9.55 2.65 11.66
N LEU A 112 8.58 3.31 11.00
CA LEU A 112 7.93 2.79 9.80
C LEU A 112 8.86 2.70 8.59
N TYR A 113 9.99 3.39 8.62
CA TYR A 113 10.98 3.39 7.53
C TYR A 113 12.19 2.49 7.78
N GLN A 114 12.17 1.71 8.87
CA GLN A 114 13.32 0.85 9.21
C GLN A 114 13.57 -0.27 8.21
N ASP A 115 12.54 -0.68 7.48
CA ASP A 115 12.60 -1.71 6.45
C ASP A 115 12.93 -1.17 5.04
N ASP A 116 13.28 0.12 4.91
CA ASP A 116 13.58 0.77 3.63
C ASP A 116 14.74 0.09 2.89
N LYS A 117 14.41 -0.60 1.81
CA LYS A 117 15.35 -1.33 0.92
C LYS A 117 16.03 -0.42 -0.09
N LYS A 118 15.70 0.88 -0.10
CA LYS A 118 16.22 1.88 -1.05
C LYS A 118 16.06 1.48 -2.52
N ILE A 119 14.95 0.82 -2.84
CA ILE A 119 14.71 0.23 -4.18
C ILE A 119 14.64 1.27 -5.30
N LEU A 120 14.32 2.53 -4.98
CA LEU A 120 14.26 3.63 -5.94
C LEU A 120 15.62 4.24 -6.26
N LYS A 121 16.67 3.85 -5.52
CA LYS A 121 18.01 4.36 -5.79
C LYS A 121 18.43 4.03 -7.21
N GLY A 122 18.71 5.07 -8.01
CA GLY A 122 19.17 4.90 -9.39
C GLY A 122 20.48 4.11 -9.45
N GLU A 123 20.62 3.31 -10.49
CA GLU A 123 21.83 2.53 -10.77
C GLU A 123 22.88 3.40 -11.45
N ALA A 124 24.12 3.33 -11.00
CA ALA A 124 25.22 4.06 -11.60
C ALA A 124 25.48 3.60 -13.06
N GLY A 125 25.75 4.57 -13.94
CA GLY A 125 25.99 4.28 -15.35
C GLY A 125 24.77 4.26 -16.24
N TYR A 126 23.57 4.41 -15.69
CA TYR A 126 22.33 4.54 -16.46
C TYR A 126 21.83 5.98 -16.50
N ASN A 127 21.35 6.40 -17.68
CA ASN A 127 20.62 7.65 -17.84
C ASN A 127 19.11 7.32 -17.92
N TYR A 128 18.34 7.73 -16.92
CA TYR A 128 16.91 7.48 -16.84
C TYR A 128 16.14 8.49 -17.68
N LEU A 129 15.52 8.04 -18.78
CA LEU A 129 14.75 8.89 -19.68
C LEU A 129 13.37 9.24 -19.12
N TYR A 130 12.74 8.30 -18.47
CA TYR A 130 11.40 8.44 -17.90
C TYR A 130 11.37 7.91 -16.48
N ARG A 131 10.65 8.61 -15.60
CA ARG A 131 10.18 8.14 -14.30
C ARG A 131 8.73 8.54 -14.19
N LEU A 132 7.86 7.57 -13.98
CA LEU A 132 6.42 7.76 -14.01
C LEU A 132 5.78 7.32 -12.69
N ASN A 133 5.00 8.22 -12.07
CA ASN A 133 4.18 7.92 -10.92
C ASN A 133 2.80 7.45 -11.41
N CYS A 134 2.66 6.16 -11.66
CA CYS A 134 1.48 5.56 -12.27
C CYS A 134 0.22 5.80 -11.42
N GLY A 135 -0.70 6.63 -11.93
CA GLY A 135 -1.93 7.00 -11.23
C GLY A 135 -1.77 8.12 -10.19
N GLY A 136 -0.59 8.69 -10.02
CA GLY A 136 -0.30 9.77 -9.07
C GLY A 136 0.11 11.08 -9.72
N ASP A 137 0.38 12.07 -8.88
CA ASP A 137 0.89 13.39 -9.24
C ASP A 137 2.41 13.40 -9.33
N ASP A 138 3.00 14.53 -9.77
CA ASP A 138 4.45 14.72 -9.71
C ASP A 138 4.97 14.50 -8.29
N TYR A 139 6.04 13.73 -8.17
CA TYR A 139 6.64 13.39 -6.89
C TYR A 139 8.17 13.41 -6.98
N THR A 140 8.81 14.02 -6.00
CA THR A 140 10.27 13.93 -5.84
C THR A 140 10.59 12.95 -4.72
N ASP A 141 11.29 11.87 -5.06
CA ASP A 141 11.62 10.81 -4.11
C ASP A 141 12.74 11.21 -3.13
N SER A 142 13.02 10.34 -2.18
CA SER A 142 14.06 10.54 -1.15
C SER A 142 15.48 10.63 -1.70
N PHE A 143 15.69 10.31 -2.97
CA PHE A 143 16.96 10.45 -3.69
C PHE A 143 17.01 11.72 -4.54
N GLY A 144 15.98 12.59 -4.49
CA GLY A 144 15.87 13.81 -5.27
C GLY A 144 15.51 13.60 -6.73
N GLN A 145 14.96 12.43 -7.11
CA GLN A 145 14.58 12.10 -8.47
C GLN A 145 13.10 12.47 -8.69
N LEU A 146 12.82 13.21 -9.77
CA LEU A 146 11.45 13.58 -10.15
C LEU A 146 10.77 12.44 -10.88
N TRP A 147 9.61 12.03 -10.39
CA TRP A 147 8.65 11.12 -11.02
C TRP A 147 7.49 11.93 -11.56
N LEU A 148 7.23 11.80 -12.85
CA LEU A 148 6.20 12.57 -13.55
C LEU A 148 4.82 11.99 -13.26
N GLN A 149 3.83 12.88 -13.22
CA GLN A 149 2.44 12.52 -13.01
C GLN A 149 1.86 11.63 -14.10
N ASP A 150 1.01 10.72 -13.71
CA ASP A 150 0.16 9.93 -14.58
C ASP A 150 -1.20 9.68 -13.94
N ASN A 151 -1.97 10.73 -13.72
CA ASN A 151 -3.31 10.59 -13.19
C ASN A 151 -4.38 11.00 -14.22
N THR A 152 -5.59 10.46 -14.07
CA THR A 152 -6.69 10.69 -15.01
C THR A 152 -7.26 12.11 -15.00
N ASN A 153 -6.86 12.92 -14.02
CA ASN A 153 -7.34 14.30 -13.88
C ASN A 153 -6.58 15.29 -14.79
N TYR A 154 -5.46 14.84 -15.38
CA TYR A 154 -4.63 15.68 -16.22
C TYR A 154 -4.66 15.22 -17.69
N SER A 155 -4.47 16.15 -18.62
CA SER A 155 -4.49 15.90 -20.06
C SER A 155 -3.33 15.06 -20.59
N ARG A 156 -2.33 14.78 -19.74
CA ARG A 156 -1.15 13.97 -20.08
C ARG A 156 -1.23 12.63 -19.35
N SER A 157 -1.92 11.68 -19.94
CA SER A 157 -1.87 10.29 -19.49
C SER A 157 -0.94 9.50 -20.43
N TRP A 158 -0.04 8.74 -19.85
CA TRP A 158 0.86 7.84 -20.56
C TRP A 158 0.21 6.48 -20.87
N ALA A 159 -0.90 6.15 -20.20
CA ALA A 159 -1.67 4.94 -20.41
C ALA A 159 -2.70 5.15 -21.52
N GLU A 160 -2.42 4.70 -22.73
CA GLU A 160 -3.29 4.93 -23.90
C GLU A 160 -4.66 4.28 -23.79
N ASN A 161 -4.75 3.09 -23.24
CA ASN A 161 -6.00 2.33 -23.18
C ASN A 161 -7.01 2.86 -22.16
N PHE A 162 -6.65 3.87 -21.39
CA PHE A 162 -7.55 4.46 -20.39
C PHE A 162 -8.70 5.28 -20.96
N LYS A 163 -8.56 5.78 -22.17
CA LYS A 163 -9.58 6.65 -22.80
C LYS A 163 -10.82 5.87 -23.24
N ASP A 164 -10.65 4.60 -23.57
CA ASP A 164 -11.69 3.76 -24.20
C ASP A 164 -12.21 2.67 -23.28
N LEU A 165 -11.66 2.53 -22.07
CA LEU A 165 -12.03 1.46 -21.15
C LEU A 165 -13.10 1.89 -20.18
N ASN A 166 -14.01 0.98 -19.90
CA ASN A 166 -14.96 1.09 -18.81
C ASN A 166 -14.18 1.33 -17.50
N PRO A 167 -14.46 2.41 -16.75
CA PRO A 167 -13.74 2.75 -15.52
C PRO A 167 -13.79 1.68 -14.43
N TYR A 168 -14.66 0.68 -14.57
CA TYR A 168 -14.70 -0.50 -13.70
C TYR A 168 -13.67 -1.57 -14.09
N LEU A 169 -13.09 -1.52 -15.26
CA LEU A 169 -12.15 -2.52 -15.77
C LEU A 169 -10.70 -2.05 -15.70
N ALA A 170 -10.46 -0.77 -15.88
CA ALA A 170 -9.15 -0.15 -15.69
C ALA A 170 -9.31 1.21 -15.04
N SER A 171 -8.55 1.49 -14.00
CA SER A 171 -8.70 2.71 -13.21
C SER A 171 -7.42 3.04 -12.45
N GLN A 172 -7.45 4.18 -11.76
CA GLN A 172 -6.49 4.51 -10.71
C GLN A 172 -7.16 4.38 -9.35
N ARG A 173 -6.36 4.06 -8.34
CA ARG A 173 -6.78 4.01 -6.94
C ARG A 173 -5.65 4.50 -6.04
N THR A 174 -6.02 4.73 -4.81
CA THR A 174 -5.09 5.08 -3.74
C THR A 174 -5.32 4.20 -2.53
N THR A 175 -4.26 3.87 -1.81
CA THR A 175 -4.30 3.36 -0.45
C THR A 175 -3.75 4.42 0.50
N ASN A 176 -4.10 4.36 1.79
CA ASN A 176 -3.52 5.22 2.82
C ASN A 176 -2.69 4.40 3.81
N ASP A 177 -2.53 3.12 3.55
CA ASP A 177 -1.77 2.23 4.41
C ASP A 177 -0.26 2.45 4.22
N PRO A 178 0.56 2.19 5.25
CA PRO A 178 2.01 2.20 5.13
C PRO A 178 2.48 1.20 4.08
N ILE A 179 3.50 1.60 3.33
CA ILE A 179 4.11 0.71 2.33
C ILE A 179 5.41 0.15 2.88
N HIS A 180 5.52 -1.18 2.92
CA HIS A 180 6.69 -1.89 3.43
C HIS A 180 7.84 -1.91 2.42
N GLY A 181 9.06 -1.68 2.89
CA GLY A 181 10.29 -1.76 2.10
C GLY A 181 10.69 -0.48 1.38
N THR A 182 9.99 0.62 1.62
CA THR A 182 10.37 1.96 1.13
C THR A 182 9.93 3.05 2.09
N ARG A 183 10.57 4.22 2.02
CA ARG A 183 10.10 5.45 2.67
C ARG A 183 9.31 6.36 1.70
N ASP A 184 9.36 6.08 0.41
CA ASP A 184 8.70 6.86 -0.63
C ASP A 184 7.28 6.33 -0.92
N TRP A 185 6.46 6.25 0.12
CA TRP A 185 5.13 5.64 0.07
C TRP A 185 4.22 6.23 -0.99
N THR A 186 4.32 7.54 -1.23
CA THR A 186 3.46 8.24 -2.21
C THR A 186 3.51 7.59 -3.59
N LEU A 187 4.67 7.07 -4.01
CA LEU A 187 4.80 6.39 -5.31
C LEU A 187 4.07 5.04 -5.36
N PHE A 188 3.83 4.41 -4.22
CA PHE A 188 3.19 3.10 -4.14
C PHE A 188 1.75 3.18 -3.61
N GLN A 189 1.41 4.29 -2.94
CA GLN A 189 0.05 4.55 -2.49
C GLN A 189 -0.88 5.00 -3.63
N HIS A 190 -0.32 5.45 -4.75
CA HIS A 190 -1.04 5.73 -5.98
C HIS A 190 -0.68 4.66 -7.00
N PHE A 191 -1.67 4.10 -7.66
CA PHE A 191 -1.43 3.03 -8.63
C PHE A 191 -2.51 2.95 -9.69
N ARG A 192 -2.14 2.39 -10.82
CA ARG A 192 -3.08 1.96 -11.85
C ARG A 192 -3.27 0.47 -11.79
N PHE A 193 -4.48 0.03 -12.13
CA PHE A 193 -4.82 -1.38 -12.25
C PHE A 193 -5.80 -1.58 -13.40
N GLY A 194 -5.85 -2.78 -13.94
CA GLY A 194 -6.82 -3.18 -14.96
C GLY A 194 -7.11 -4.67 -14.85
N ARG A 195 -8.26 -5.10 -15.40
CA ARG A 195 -8.62 -6.53 -15.48
C ARG A 195 -8.29 -7.15 -16.81
N HIS A 196 -7.99 -6.34 -17.83
CA HIS A 196 -7.71 -6.82 -19.18
C HIS A 196 -6.32 -6.42 -19.63
N GLN A 197 -6.14 -5.14 -19.89
CA GLN A 197 -4.88 -4.65 -20.42
C GLN A 197 -4.61 -3.24 -19.89
N LEU A 198 -3.41 -3.05 -19.36
CA LEU A 198 -2.86 -1.75 -19.02
C LEU A 198 -1.62 -1.53 -19.88
N GLU A 199 -1.65 -0.53 -20.76
CA GLU A 199 -0.59 -0.28 -21.72
C GLU A 199 0.02 1.09 -21.51
N TYR A 200 1.36 1.14 -21.54
CA TYR A 200 2.14 2.37 -21.58
C TYR A 200 3.00 2.41 -22.85
N ARG A 201 3.08 3.57 -23.47
CA ARG A 201 3.90 3.78 -24.66
C ARG A 201 4.89 4.91 -24.44
N PHE A 202 6.17 4.62 -24.63
CA PHE A 202 7.26 5.55 -24.46
C PHE A 202 7.99 5.75 -25.78
N PRO A 203 8.04 6.99 -26.32
CA PRO A 203 8.85 7.28 -27.49
C PRO A 203 10.33 7.23 -27.11
N VAL A 204 11.09 6.35 -27.75
CA VAL A 204 12.52 6.17 -27.52
C VAL A 204 13.27 6.00 -28.83
N ALA A 205 14.54 6.40 -28.87
CA ALA A 205 15.43 6.15 -30.03
C ALA A 205 15.79 4.65 -30.11
N ASP A 206 16.38 4.27 -31.23
CA ASP A 206 16.93 2.91 -31.36
C ASP A 206 18.02 2.67 -30.32
N GLY A 207 17.96 1.53 -29.63
CA GLY A 207 18.92 1.22 -28.57
C GLY A 207 18.44 0.12 -27.63
N THR A 208 19.31 -0.22 -26.69
CA THR A 208 18.99 -1.17 -25.61
C THR A 208 18.60 -0.40 -24.35
N TYR A 209 17.49 -0.80 -23.77
CA TYR A 209 16.88 -0.14 -22.61
C TYR A 209 16.76 -1.09 -21.42
N ARG A 210 16.99 -0.55 -20.25
CA ARG A 210 16.67 -1.15 -18.96
C ARG A 210 15.37 -0.53 -18.47
N ILE A 211 14.40 -1.38 -18.13
CA ILE A 211 13.12 -0.98 -17.59
C ILE A 211 13.04 -1.45 -16.14
N GLU A 212 12.73 -0.54 -15.26
CA GLU A 212 12.47 -0.82 -13.85
C GLU A 212 10.98 -0.70 -13.61
N LEU A 213 10.35 -1.79 -13.17
CA LEU A 213 8.94 -1.89 -12.87
C LEU A 213 8.76 -1.98 -11.37
N TYR A 214 7.85 -1.19 -10.83
CA TYR A 214 7.57 -1.10 -9.42
C TYR A 214 6.10 -1.43 -9.16
N PHE A 215 5.86 -2.38 -8.28
CA PHE A 215 4.53 -2.88 -7.97
C PHE A 215 4.30 -2.90 -6.46
N THR A 216 3.02 -2.90 -6.06
CA THR A 216 2.55 -3.20 -4.72
C THR A 216 1.21 -3.91 -4.81
N GLU A 217 0.87 -4.77 -3.83
CA GLU A 217 -0.44 -5.40 -3.71
C GLU A 217 -1.20 -4.81 -2.52
N PRO A 218 -2.01 -3.76 -2.74
CA PRO A 218 -2.71 -3.06 -1.66
C PRO A 218 -4.09 -3.64 -1.36
N TRP A 219 -4.52 -4.68 -2.05
CA TRP A 219 -5.88 -5.21 -1.97
C TRP A 219 -5.97 -6.56 -1.27
N HIS A 220 -5.20 -7.55 -1.74
CA HIS A 220 -5.21 -8.88 -1.18
C HIS A 220 -4.32 -8.95 0.07
N GLY A 221 -4.81 -9.65 1.11
CA GLY A 221 -4.10 -9.78 2.38
C GLY A 221 -4.42 -8.70 3.41
N THR A 222 -5.43 -7.84 3.17
CA THR A 222 -5.86 -6.83 4.15
C THR A 222 -6.48 -7.46 5.40
N GLY A 223 -6.32 -6.80 6.52
CA GLY A 223 -7.12 -7.08 7.72
C GLY A 223 -6.36 -7.71 8.86
N GLY A 224 -5.28 -7.10 9.25
CA GLY A 224 -4.57 -7.39 10.48
C GLY A 224 -3.36 -8.31 10.29
N SER A 225 -2.64 -8.51 11.37
CA SER A 225 -1.33 -9.17 11.43
C SER A 225 -1.28 -10.64 11.06
N ALA A 226 -2.41 -11.30 10.91
CA ALA A 226 -2.45 -12.63 10.32
C ALA A 226 -2.89 -12.49 8.88
N SER A 227 -1.94 -12.38 7.98
CA SER A 227 -2.18 -12.38 6.56
C SER A 227 -2.90 -13.68 6.18
N THR A 228 -4.06 -13.55 5.56
CA THR A 228 -4.60 -14.65 4.77
C THR A 228 -3.60 -14.89 3.66
N ASP A 229 -3.22 -16.11 3.43
CA ASP A 229 -2.41 -16.47 2.27
C ASP A 229 -3.19 -16.08 1.00
N CYS A 230 -2.64 -15.19 0.23
CA CYS A 230 -3.23 -14.64 -0.99
C CYS A 230 -2.40 -14.97 -2.23
N GLU A 231 -1.43 -15.89 -2.11
CA GLU A 231 -0.69 -16.42 -3.24
C GLU A 231 -1.63 -16.98 -4.30
N GLY A 232 -1.40 -16.64 -5.56
CA GLY A 232 -2.22 -17.06 -6.68
C GLY A 232 -3.53 -16.28 -6.90
N LEU A 233 -3.88 -15.31 -6.04
CA LEU A 233 -5.12 -14.54 -6.23
C LEU A 233 -5.00 -13.43 -7.27
N ARG A 234 -3.78 -12.97 -7.56
CA ARG A 234 -3.48 -12.01 -8.61
C ARG A 234 -2.22 -12.41 -9.34
N ILE A 235 -2.41 -13.02 -10.48
CA ILE A 235 -1.33 -13.41 -11.38
C ILE A 235 -1.52 -12.66 -12.71
N PHE A 236 -0.44 -12.13 -13.27
CA PHE A 236 -0.45 -11.44 -14.55
C PHE A 236 0.91 -11.48 -15.23
N ASP A 237 0.87 -11.34 -16.56
CA ASP A 237 2.06 -11.25 -17.38
C ASP A 237 2.46 -9.79 -17.60
N VAL A 238 3.76 -9.57 -17.78
CA VAL A 238 4.28 -8.31 -18.30
C VAL A 238 4.94 -8.58 -19.65
N ALA A 239 4.52 -7.84 -20.66
CA ALA A 239 5.14 -7.90 -21.96
C ALA A 239 5.83 -6.57 -22.32
N VAL A 240 6.83 -6.64 -23.15
CA VAL A 240 7.50 -5.49 -23.76
C VAL A 240 7.57 -5.75 -25.26
N ASN A 241 7.01 -4.82 -26.07
CA ASN A 241 6.99 -4.96 -27.52
C ASN A 241 6.46 -6.34 -27.97
N ASP A 242 5.29 -6.72 -27.46
CA ASP A 242 4.60 -8.00 -27.75
C ASP A 242 5.33 -9.28 -27.28
N SER A 243 6.42 -9.15 -26.54
CA SER A 243 7.12 -10.28 -25.94
C SER A 243 6.91 -10.33 -24.43
N VAL A 244 6.42 -11.44 -23.90
CA VAL A 244 6.31 -11.66 -22.46
C VAL A 244 7.70 -11.68 -21.87
N VAL A 245 7.95 -10.82 -20.89
CA VAL A 245 9.24 -10.66 -20.17
C VAL A 245 9.16 -11.08 -18.72
N LEU A 246 7.96 -11.06 -18.15
CA LEU A 246 7.63 -11.64 -16.85
C LEU A 246 6.35 -12.45 -17.05
N ASP A 247 6.40 -13.73 -16.75
CA ASP A 247 5.32 -14.69 -16.86
C ASP A 247 4.80 -15.03 -15.49
N ASP A 248 3.49 -15.09 -15.32
CA ASP A 248 2.80 -15.43 -14.07
C ASP A 248 3.31 -14.66 -12.83
N LEU A 249 3.50 -13.33 -12.96
CA LEU A 249 3.95 -12.52 -11.84
C LEU A 249 2.87 -12.44 -10.75
N ASP A 250 3.19 -12.92 -9.56
CA ASP A 250 2.40 -12.76 -8.34
C ASP A 250 3.08 -11.77 -7.39
N ILE A 251 2.56 -10.55 -7.32
CA ILE A 251 3.12 -9.49 -6.47
C ILE A 251 3.02 -9.86 -4.99
N TRP A 252 1.92 -10.53 -4.61
CA TRP A 252 1.71 -10.91 -3.22
C TRP A 252 2.71 -11.98 -2.76
N ALA A 253 2.97 -12.98 -3.57
CA ALA A 253 4.00 -14.00 -3.30
C ALA A 253 5.40 -13.40 -3.19
N GLU A 254 5.68 -12.34 -3.97
CA GLU A 254 6.99 -11.66 -3.99
C GLU A 254 7.23 -10.74 -2.77
N SER A 255 6.20 -10.02 -2.33
CA SER A 255 6.38 -8.92 -1.37
C SER A 255 5.31 -8.82 -0.27
N GLY A 256 4.26 -9.62 -0.36
CA GLY A 256 3.13 -9.57 0.57
C GLY A 256 2.22 -8.36 0.35
N HIS A 257 1.27 -8.18 1.28
CA HIS A 257 0.38 -7.03 1.29
C HIS A 257 1.15 -5.74 1.58
N ASP A 258 0.87 -4.69 0.80
CA ASP A 258 1.51 -3.37 0.88
C ASP A 258 3.05 -3.39 0.83
N GLY A 259 3.65 -4.48 0.37
CA GLY A 259 5.08 -4.59 0.16
C GLY A 259 5.51 -4.08 -1.21
N VAL A 260 6.73 -3.56 -1.31
CA VAL A 260 7.29 -3.14 -2.59
C VAL A 260 7.90 -4.30 -3.34
N CYS A 261 7.52 -4.45 -4.61
CA CYS A 261 8.11 -5.39 -5.56
C CYS A 261 8.79 -4.60 -6.69
N LYS A 262 10.07 -4.88 -6.95
CA LYS A 262 10.82 -4.31 -8.08
C LYS A 262 11.24 -5.40 -9.04
N LYS A 263 10.94 -5.20 -10.32
CA LYS A 263 11.42 -6.05 -11.41
C LYS A 263 12.27 -5.24 -12.38
N ILE A 264 13.27 -5.86 -12.95
CA ILE A 264 14.16 -5.27 -13.95
C ILE A 264 14.15 -6.14 -15.19
N VAL A 265 13.82 -5.53 -16.31
CA VAL A 265 13.82 -6.20 -17.61
C VAL A 265 14.63 -5.38 -18.63
N TYR A 266 15.12 -6.04 -19.66
CA TYR A 266 15.89 -5.41 -20.73
C TYR A 266 15.20 -5.64 -22.05
N THR A 267 15.22 -4.63 -22.92
CA THR A 267 14.65 -4.71 -24.27
C THR A 267 15.48 -3.91 -25.26
N THR A 268 15.31 -4.21 -26.54
CA THR A 268 15.90 -3.42 -27.62
C THR A 268 14.77 -2.75 -28.43
N ALA A 269 14.85 -1.44 -28.58
CA ALA A 269 13.97 -0.67 -29.44
C ALA A 269 14.62 -0.50 -30.81
N VAL A 270 13.85 -0.76 -31.88
CA VAL A 270 14.26 -0.57 -33.29
C VAL A 270 13.12 0.13 -34.03
N SER A 271 13.38 1.27 -34.65
CA SER A 271 12.44 2.00 -35.52
C SER A 271 11.09 2.37 -34.88
N TYR A 272 11.03 3.47 -34.10
CA TYR A 272 9.80 4.00 -33.47
C TYR A 272 9.04 3.00 -32.61
N THR A 273 9.73 2.32 -31.76
CA THR A 273 9.10 1.35 -30.86
C THR A 273 8.39 2.06 -29.73
N HIS A 274 7.12 1.76 -29.55
CA HIS A 274 6.40 2.07 -28.32
C HIS A 274 6.65 0.91 -27.35
N LEU A 275 7.07 1.25 -26.15
CA LEU A 275 7.19 0.27 -25.09
C LEU A 275 5.78 -0.03 -24.58
N THR A 276 5.24 -1.17 -24.92
CA THR A 276 3.93 -1.61 -24.50
C THR A 276 4.09 -2.52 -23.28
N LEU A 277 3.39 -2.20 -22.21
CA LEU A 277 3.31 -3.01 -20.99
C LEU A 277 1.86 -3.46 -20.82
N PRO A 278 1.41 -4.56 -21.43
CA PRO A 278 0.12 -5.14 -21.08
C PRO A 278 0.20 -5.84 -19.74
N THR A 279 -0.86 -5.71 -18.94
CA THR A 279 -1.11 -6.53 -17.76
C THR A 279 -2.41 -7.27 -17.97
N ASN A 280 -2.39 -8.59 -17.91
CA ASN A 280 -3.59 -9.41 -17.98
C ASN A 280 -4.33 -9.46 -16.64
#